data_1ac715420a9f9a8a8f414f7d2485258f
#
_entry.id   1ac715420a9f9a8a8f414f7d2485258f
#
_cell.length_a   1.000
_cell.length_b   1.000
_cell.length_c   1.000
_cell.angle_alpha   90.00
_cell.angle_beta   90.00
_cell.angle_gamma   90.00
#
_symmetry.space_group_name_H-M   'P 1'
#
loop_
_entity.id
_entity.type
_entity.pdbx_description
1 polymer ?
#
loop_
_entity_poly.entity_id
_entity_poly.type
_entity_poly.pdbx_seq_one_letter_code
_entity_poly.pdbx_strand_id
1 'polypeptide(L)'
;MKPLMLQGHERSITQIKYNREGDLLFSCSKDNKPNVWFSVNGERLGTYNGHQGAVWCLDVDWTSTKFMSGGGDMTLRLWDVETGTEESKIDTRSSVRTCNFSFSGNLAAYSTDKAMNQECELFINDVRTMDKSNSSSTPILRLPMDHSKITSMLWFMDETVITGHQTGLIASYDLRMGKEINSVKDHTDIIQDMQLTRDGTMFVTASKDSTAKLFDSDTLTCLKTYKTERPVNSAAVSPIFDHVVLGGGQEAMDVTTTSTRSGKFDSRFFHLIYEEEFARLKGHFGPINSLAFHPDGKSYASGGEDGFVRVQVFDQSYYDLVFE
;
A
#
# COMPACT_ATOMS: atom_id res chain seq x y z
N MET A 1 -7.53 22.18 10.28
CA MET A 1 -6.65 21.65 9.19
C MET A 1 -7.17 22.07 7.82
N LYS A 2 -6.32 22.60 6.93
CA LYS A 2 -6.64 22.77 5.51
C LYS A 2 -5.93 21.68 4.73
N PRO A 3 -6.64 20.79 4.01
CA PRO A 3 -5.97 19.77 3.21
C PRO A 3 -5.32 20.41 1.98
N LEU A 4 -4.11 19.97 1.66
CA LEU A 4 -3.50 20.20 0.37
C LEU A 4 -4.09 19.19 -0.61
N MET A 5 -4.71 19.67 -1.69
CA MET A 5 -5.37 18.81 -2.68
C MET A 5 -4.48 18.66 -3.90
N LEU A 6 -4.03 17.45 -4.18
CA LEU A 6 -3.24 17.11 -5.35
C LEU A 6 -4.17 16.59 -6.45
N GLN A 7 -4.32 17.39 -7.48
CA GLN A 7 -5.18 17.08 -8.62
C GLN A 7 -4.33 16.73 -9.83
N GLY A 8 -4.50 15.53 -10.38
CA GLY A 8 -3.72 15.09 -11.55
C GLY A 8 -4.06 13.69 -12.01
N HIS A 9 -4.87 12.95 -11.27
CA HIS A 9 -5.41 11.68 -11.71
C HIS A 9 -6.86 11.83 -12.18
N GLU A 10 -7.20 11.11 -13.27
CA GLU A 10 -8.54 11.10 -13.86
C GLU A 10 -9.43 9.98 -13.31
N ARG A 11 -8.83 9.01 -12.63
CA ARG A 11 -9.51 7.84 -12.05
C ARG A 11 -9.09 7.60 -10.62
N SER A 12 -9.74 6.62 -9.99
CA SER A 12 -9.51 6.32 -8.58
C SER A 12 -8.05 5.99 -8.30
N ILE A 13 -7.56 6.54 -7.19
CA ILE A 13 -6.24 6.23 -6.66
C ILE A 13 -6.24 4.78 -6.18
N THR A 14 -5.19 4.04 -6.48
CA THR A 14 -5.00 2.65 -6.05
C THR A 14 -4.03 2.55 -4.89
N GLN A 15 -2.91 3.26 -4.95
CA GLN A 15 -1.92 3.29 -3.88
C GLN A 15 -1.18 4.63 -3.84
N ILE A 16 -0.78 5.03 -2.64
CA ILE A 16 0.10 6.17 -2.39
C ILE A 16 1.23 5.74 -1.46
N LYS A 17 2.41 6.33 -1.63
CA LYS A 17 3.55 6.09 -0.76
C LYS A 17 4.47 7.30 -0.71
N TYR A 18 4.95 7.65 0.47
CA TYR A 18 6.05 8.58 0.63
C TYR A 18 7.39 7.88 0.40
N ASN A 19 8.38 8.63 -0.05
CA ASN A 19 9.75 8.18 0.06
C ASN A 19 10.22 8.27 1.53
N ARG A 20 11.41 7.74 1.80
CA ARG A 20 11.98 7.70 3.16
C ARG A 20 12.13 9.08 3.82
N GLU A 21 12.53 10.08 3.05
CA GLU A 21 12.77 11.44 3.55
C GLU A 21 11.49 12.24 3.71
N GLY A 22 10.42 11.83 3.02
CA GLY A 22 9.12 12.45 3.06
C GLY A 22 8.95 13.65 2.12
N ASP A 23 9.98 14.06 1.41
CA ASP A 23 9.92 15.17 0.46
C ASP A 23 9.11 14.83 -0.80
N LEU A 24 9.07 13.56 -1.19
CA LEU A 24 8.34 13.06 -2.33
C LEU A 24 7.15 12.17 -1.92
N LEU A 25 6.04 12.37 -2.62
CA LEU A 25 4.86 11.52 -2.54
C LEU A 25 4.59 10.92 -3.91
N PHE A 26 4.48 9.60 -3.97
CA PHE A 26 4.15 8.86 -5.16
C PHE A 26 2.69 8.42 -5.12
N SER A 27 2.02 8.47 -6.26
CA SER A 27 0.64 8.01 -6.39
C SER A 27 0.43 7.24 -7.68
N CYS A 28 -0.32 6.16 -7.61
CA CYS A 28 -0.80 5.44 -8.78
C CYS A 28 -2.33 5.34 -8.76
N SER A 29 -2.88 5.11 -9.94
CA SER A 29 -4.30 5.17 -10.19
C SER A 29 -4.69 4.18 -11.30
N LYS A 30 -5.98 3.98 -11.44
CA LYS A 30 -6.57 3.24 -12.58
C LYS A 30 -6.46 4.00 -13.92
N ASP A 31 -5.86 5.19 -13.96
CA ASP A 31 -5.63 5.99 -15.16
C ASP A 31 -4.34 5.70 -15.92
N ASN A 32 -3.60 4.67 -15.50
CA ASN A 32 -2.32 4.19 -16.06
C ASN A 32 -1.11 5.12 -15.95
N LYS A 33 -1.19 6.21 -15.18
CA LYS A 33 -0.14 7.24 -15.07
C LYS A 33 0.29 7.43 -13.62
N PRO A 34 1.30 6.74 -13.13
CA PRO A 34 1.88 7.07 -11.83
C PRO A 34 2.42 8.50 -11.83
N ASN A 35 2.23 9.21 -10.74
CA ASN A 35 2.68 10.59 -10.55
C ASN A 35 3.57 10.72 -9.33
N VAL A 36 4.50 11.68 -9.39
CA VAL A 36 5.33 12.10 -8.25
C VAL A 36 5.09 13.57 -7.94
N TRP A 37 5.01 13.88 -6.65
CA TRP A 37 4.63 15.18 -6.10
C TRP A 37 5.62 15.61 -5.03
N PHE A 38 5.86 16.91 -4.92
CA PHE A 38 6.44 17.46 -3.71
C PHE A 38 5.40 17.40 -2.57
N SER A 39 5.77 16.79 -1.46
CA SER A 39 4.86 16.60 -0.32
C SER A 39 4.50 17.92 0.36
N VAL A 40 5.41 18.89 0.38
CA VAL A 40 5.29 20.15 1.11
C VAL A 40 4.30 21.12 0.45
N ASN A 41 4.34 21.24 -0.88
CA ASN A 41 3.54 22.22 -1.63
C ASN A 41 2.53 21.56 -2.56
N GLY A 42 2.61 20.25 -2.79
CA GLY A 42 1.74 19.51 -3.68
C GLY A 42 1.99 19.75 -5.16
N GLU A 43 3.13 20.32 -5.53
CA GLU A 43 3.51 20.50 -6.91
C GLU A 43 3.82 19.14 -7.55
N ARG A 44 3.23 18.90 -8.73
CA ARG A 44 3.52 17.70 -9.50
C ARG A 44 4.85 17.84 -10.21
N LEU A 45 5.83 17.02 -9.82
CA LEU A 45 7.16 16.99 -10.41
C LEU A 45 7.18 16.26 -11.74
N GLY A 46 6.45 15.15 -11.85
CA GLY A 46 6.49 14.33 -13.03
C GLY A 46 5.39 13.28 -13.10
N THR A 47 5.34 12.64 -14.26
CA THR A 47 4.43 11.54 -14.57
C THR A 47 5.22 10.45 -15.28
N TYR A 48 5.07 9.21 -14.80
CA TYR A 48 5.71 8.04 -15.40
C TYR A 48 4.81 7.46 -16.49
N ASN A 49 5.16 7.72 -17.74
CA ASN A 49 4.37 7.30 -18.89
C ASN A 49 4.86 5.98 -19.47
N GLY A 50 3.99 4.98 -19.54
CA GLY A 50 4.33 3.69 -20.13
C GLY A 50 3.27 2.61 -19.93
N HIS A 51 2.64 2.54 -18.76
CA HIS A 51 1.57 1.58 -18.52
C HIS A 51 0.38 1.78 -19.44
N GLN A 52 -0.24 0.67 -19.88
CA GLN A 52 -1.43 0.65 -20.75
C GLN A 52 -2.68 0.17 -20.04
N GLY A 53 -2.58 -0.14 -18.76
CA GLY A 53 -3.68 -0.58 -17.90
C GLY A 53 -3.60 0.07 -16.53
N ALA A 54 -4.60 -0.21 -15.70
CA ALA A 54 -4.62 0.27 -14.32
C ALA A 54 -3.35 -0.10 -13.57
N VAL A 55 -2.74 0.85 -12.88
CA VAL A 55 -1.58 0.59 -12.00
C VAL A 55 -2.11 0.25 -10.62
N TRP A 56 -1.76 -0.94 -10.12
CA TRP A 56 -2.28 -1.45 -8.87
C TRP A 56 -1.38 -1.19 -7.67
N CYS A 57 -0.08 -1.25 -7.89
CA CYS A 57 0.92 -1.16 -6.83
C CYS A 57 2.08 -0.28 -7.23
N LEU A 58 2.72 0.27 -6.24
CA LEU A 58 3.94 1.06 -6.37
C LEU A 58 4.86 0.81 -5.17
N ASP A 59 6.14 1.00 -5.39
CA ASP A 59 7.12 1.10 -4.34
C ASP A 59 8.31 1.97 -4.74
N VAL A 60 8.99 2.52 -3.74
CA VAL A 60 10.18 3.37 -3.89
C VAL A 60 11.31 2.74 -3.09
N ASP A 61 12.50 2.72 -3.65
CA ASP A 61 13.67 2.20 -2.97
C ASP A 61 14.10 3.11 -1.79
N TRP A 62 14.91 2.55 -0.91
CA TRP A 62 15.37 3.23 0.30
C TRP A 62 16.16 4.51 0.01
N THR A 63 16.83 4.59 -1.13
CA THR A 63 17.65 5.73 -1.55
C THR A 63 16.87 6.77 -2.35
N SER A 64 15.59 6.51 -2.64
CA SER A 64 14.71 7.36 -3.47
C SER A 64 15.24 7.59 -4.90
N THR A 65 16.04 6.65 -5.40
CA THR A 65 16.60 6.72 -6.76
C THR A 65 15.78 5.93 -7.76
N LYS A 66 15.11 4.85 -7.29
CA LYS A 66 14.32 3.94 -8.11
C LYS A 66 12.88 3.86 -7.64
N PHE A 67 12.01 3.82 -8.61
CA PHE A 67 10.57 3.66 -8.43
C PHE A 67 10.10 2.43 -9.18
N MET A 68 9.25 1.63 -8.57
CA MET A 68 8.68 0.43 -9.18
C MET A 68 7.16 0.53 -9.24
N SER A 69 6.57 0.10 -10.35
CA SER A 69 5.12 0.05 -10.52
C SER A 69 4.66 -1.23 -11.19
N GLY A 70 3.56 -1.79 -10.72
CA GLY A 70 2.95 -2.98 -11.25
C GLY A 70 1.50 -2.73 -11.70
N GLY A 71 1.15 -3.26 -12.86
CA GLY A 71 -0.12 -2.93 -13.50
C GLY A 71 -0.95 -4.11 -13.99
N GLY A 72 -2.20 -3.79 -14.34
CA GLY A 72 -3.14 -4.68 -15.01
C GLY A 72 -2.79 -4.95 -16.47
N ASP A 73 -1.81 -4.24 -17.02
CA ASP A 73 -1.22 -4.48 -18.35
C ASP A 73 -0.22 -5.65 -18.36
N MET A 74 -0.16 -6.43 -17.29
CA MET A 74 0.74 -7.57 -17.12
C MET A 74 2.21 -7.17 -17.18
N THR A 75 2.54 -5.97 -16.67
CA THR A 75 3.93 -5.50 -16.62
C THR A 75 4.31 -5.03 -15.23
N LEU A 76 5.55 -5.32 -14.84
CA LEU A 76 6.27 -4.66 -13.78
C LEU A 76 7.30 -3.74 -14.41
N ARG A 77 7.33 -2.47 -14.00
CA ARG A 77 8.24 -1.46 -14.54
C ARG A 77 9.09 -0.85 -13.46
N LEU A 78 10.35 -0.65 -13.81
CA LEU A 78 11.33 0.03 -12.98
C LEU A 78 11.68 1.36 -13.64
N TRP A 79 11.67 2.41 -12.84
CA TRP A 79 11.86 3.78 -13.28
C TRP A 79 12.99 4.45 -12.50
N ASP A 80 13.72 5.30 -13.15
CA ASP A 80 14.58 6.28 -12.50
C ASP A 80 13.72 7.43 -11.95
N VAL A 81 13.86 7.74 -10.68
CA VAL A 81 13.00 8.75 -10.01
C VAL A 81 13.30 10.16 -10.50
N GLU A 82 14.58 10.49 -10.70
CA GLU A 82 15.01 11.84 -11.09
C GLU A 82 14.62 12.18 -12.52
N THR A 83 14.86 11.25 -13.45
CA THR A 83 14.63 11.49 -14.88
C THR A 83 13.23 11.09 -15.34
N GLY A 84 12.51 10.25 -14.58
CA GLY A 84 11.23 9.66 -14.96
C GLY A 84 11.33 8.67 -16.12
N THR A 85 12.54 8.22 -16.48
CA THR A 85 12.75 7.27 -17.59
C THR A 85 12.57 5.83 -17.12
N GLU A 86 11.98 5.00 -18.00
CA GLU A 86 11.89 3.56 -17.77
C GLU A 86 13.29 2.93 -17.88
N GLU A 87 13.75 2.33 -16.79
CA GLU A 87 15.01 1.59 -16.76
C GLU A 87 14.85 0.16 -17.24
N SER A 88 13.79 -0.52 -16.77
CA SER A 88 13.49 -1.88 -17.20
C SER A 88 12.01 -2.20 -17.14
N LYS A 89 11.61 -3.22 -17.88
CA LYS A 89 10.26 -3.73 -17.98
C LYS A 89 10.29 -5.25 -17.93
N ILE A 90 9.47 -5.84 -17.05
CA ILE A 90 9.25 -7.27 -16.99
C ILE A 90 7.83 -7.56 -17.48
N ASP A 91 7.70 -8.36 -18.52
CA ASP A 91 6.41 -8.86 -18.97
C ASP A 91 6.03 -10.10 -18.14
N THR A 92 4.87 -10.06 -17.53
CA THR A 92 4.33 -11.13 -16.69
C THR A 92 3.20 -11.87 -17.42
N ARG A 93 2.82 -13.02 -16.89
CA ARG A 93 1.72 -13.81 -17.49
C ARG A 93 0.33 -13.37 -17.08
N SER A 94 0.25 -12.58 -16.01
CA SER A 94 -1.00 -12.02 -15.48
C SER A 94 -0.72 -10.68 -14.80
N SER A 95 -1.77 -9.98 -14.37
CA SER A 95 -1.65 -8.67 -13.71
C SER A 95 -0.74 -8.73 -12.49
N VAL A 96 0.13 -7.74 -12.34
CA VAL A 96 0.94 -7.55 -11.14
C VAL A 96 0.08 -6.84 -10.09
N ARG A 97 -0.09 -7.48 -8.92
CA ARG A 97 -0.98 -6.99 -7.87
C ARG A 97 -0.27 -6.23 -6.77
N THR A 98 0.88 -6.72 -6.35
CA THR A 98 1.71 -6.08 -5.32
C THR A 98 3.16 -6.07 -5.77
N CYS A 99 3.90 -5.07 -5.34
CA CYS A 99 5.33 -4.99 -5.55
C CYS A 99 5.99 -4.26 -4.38
N ASN A 100 7.17 -4.71 -3.97
CA ASN A 100 7.96 -4.08 -2.91
C ASN A 100 9.46 -4.24 -3.17
N PHE A 101 10.25 -3.23 -2.79
CA PHE A 101 11.70 -3.34 -2.69
C PHE A 101 12.12 -3.93 -1.35
N SER A 102 13.26 -4.62 -1.34
CA SER A 102 13.96 -4.95 -0.10
C SER A 102 14.53 -3.69 0.54
N PHE A 103 14.86 -3.75 1.84
CA PHE A 103 15.50 -2.63 2.54
C PHE A 103 16.83 -2.23 1.88
N SER A 104 17.57 -3.18 1.37
CA SER A 104 18.82 -2.91 0.63
C SER A 104 18.61 -2.28 -0.74
N GLY A 105 17.38 -2.28 -1.29
CA GLY A 105 17.06 -1.83 -2.65
C GLY A 105 17.58 -2.75 -3.76
N ASN A 106 18.24 -3.87 -3.41
CA ASN A 106 18.82 -4.78 -4.39
C ASN A 106 17.84 -5.82 -4.92
N LEU A 107 16.81 -6.15 -4.15
CA LEU A 107 15.83 -7.14 -4.51
C LEU A 107 14.45 -6.49 -4.67
N ALA A 108 13.68 -6.98 -5.63
CA ALA A 108 12.31 -6.63 -5.87
C ALA A 108 11.42 -7.86 -5.76
N ALA A 109 10.41 -7.80 -4.91
CA ALA A 109 9.37 -8.80 -4.79
C ALA A 109 8.12 -8.31 -5.52
N TYR A 110 7.43 -9.19 -6.24
CA TYR A 110 6.13 -8.89 -6.83
C TYR A 110 5.25 -10.14 -6.94
N SER A 111 3.96 -9.95 -6.87
CA SER A 111 2.98 -11.01 -7.02
C SER A 111 2.17 -10.86 -8.29
N THR A 112 1.76 -12.00 -8.86
CA THR A 112 0.88 -12.07 -10.01
C THR A 112 -0.48 -12.62 -9.64
N ASP A 113 -1.52 -12.18 -10.34
CA ASP A 113 -2.88 -12.64 -10.12
C ASP A 113 -3.14 -14.00 -10.79
N LYS A 114 -4.13 -14.74 -10.27
CA LYS A 114 -4.65 -15.92 -10.95
C LYS A 114 -5.44 -15.51 -12.18
N ALA A 115 -5.01 -15.93 -13.37
CA ALA A 115 -5.68 -15.65 -14.63
C ALA A 115 -5.46 -16.79 -15.64
N MET A 116 -6.48 -17.16 -16.41
CA MET A 116 -6.40 -18.09 -17.56
C MET A 116 -5.56 -19.37 -17.30
N ASN A 117 -5.84 -20.11 -16.24
CA ASN A 117 -5.06 -21.29 -15.79
C ASN A 117 -3.63 -20.99 -15.27
N GLN A 118 -3.26 -19.74 -15.04
CA GLN A 118 -2.04 -19.42 -14.30
C GLN A 118 -2.38 -19.29 -12.82
N GLU A 119 -1.64 -19.99 -11.98
CA GLU A 119 -1.74 -19.83 -10.52
C GLU A 119 -1.12 -18.50 -10.07
N CYS A 120 -1.51 -18.07 -8.89
CA CYS A 120 -0.90 -16.90 -8.27
C CYS A 120 0.53 -17.25 -7.83
N GLU A 121 1.48 -16.39 -8.11
CA GLU A 121 2.89 -16.64 -7.81
C GLU A 121 3.54 -15.40 -7.21
N LEU A 122 4.50 -15.63 -6.32
CA LEU A 122 5.41 -14.64 -5.79
C LEU A 122 6.77 -14.78 -6.47
N PHE A 123 7.27 -13.68 -7.00
CA PHE A 123 8.56 -13.60 -7.68
C PHE A 123 9.51 -12.69 -6.93
N ILE A 124 10.77 -13.08 -6.89
CA ILE A 124 11.86 -12.25 -6.38
C ILE A 124 12.90 -12.09 -7.49
N ASN A 125 13.22 -10.86 -7.81
CA ASN A 125 14.22 -10.51 -8.82
C ASN A 125 15.33 -9.64 -8.20
N ASP A 126 16.55 -9.74 -8.74
CA ASP A 126 17.64 -8.81 -8.44
C ASP A 126 17.48 -7.57 -9.33
N VAL A 127 17.28 -6.42 -8.71
CA VAL A 127 17.10 -5.13 -9.39
C VAL A 127 18.29 -4.76 -10.27
N ARG A 128 19.50 -5.17 -9.88
CA ARG A 128 20.75 -4.88 -10.61
C ARG A 128 20.87 -5.67 -11.91
N THR A 129 20.17 -6.80 -12.00
CA THR A 129 20.18 -7.67 -13.21
C THR A 129 18.98 -7.45 -14.11
N MET A 130 18.09 -6.53 -13.75
CA MET A 130 16.96 -6.12 -14.58
C MET A 130 17.44 -5.17 -15.68
N ASP A 131 17.93 -5.72 -16.80
CA ASP A 131 18.42 -4.91 -17.93
C ASP A 131 17.34 -4.53 -18.93
N LYS A 132 17.49 -3.34 -19.52
CA LYS A 132 16.61 -2.80 -20.60
C LYS A 132 16.44 -3.72 -21.81
N SER A 133 17.36 -4.66 -22.02
CA SER A 133 17.41 -5.53 -23.21
C SER A 133 16.66 -6.84 -23.07
N ASN A 134 16.30 -7.25 -21.85
CA ASN A 134 15.66 -8.53 -21.57
C ASN A 134 14.34 -8.34 -20.82
N SER A 135 13.23 -8.30 -21.54
CA SER A 135 11.88 -8.36 -20.98
C SER A 135 11.57 -9.67 -20.20
N SER A 136 12.48 -10.63 -20.24
CA SER A 136 12.42 -11.90 -19.51
C SER A 136 13.59 -12.05 -18.56
N SER A 137 13.69 -11.18 -17.53
CA SER A 137 14.64 -11.45 -16.45
C SER A 137 14.19 -12.72 -15.72
N THR A 138 15.11 -13.69 -15.60
CA THR A 138 14.83 -14.91 -14.83
C THR A 138 14.76 -14.55 -13.35
N PRO A 139 13.64 -14.82 -12.67
CA PRO A 139 13.55 -14.54 -11.25
C PRO A 139 14.55 -15.41 -10.46
N ILE A 140 15.12 -14.83 -9.40
CA ILE A 140 15.98 -15.58 -8.47
C ILE A 140 15.17 -16.65 -7.76
N LEU A 141 13.95 -16.28 -7.36
CA LEU A 141 13.04 -17.17 -6.66
C LEU A 141 11.64 -17.03 -7.23
N ARG A 142 10.97 -18.18 -7.38
CA ARG A 142 9.56 -18.26 -7.79
C ARG A 142 8.85 -19.19 -6.83
N LEU A 143 7.87 -18.66 -6.12
CA LEU A 143 7.06 -19.39 -5.16
C LEU A 143 5.62 -19.48 -5.67
N PRO A 144 5.11 -20.67 -5.96
CA PRO A 144 3.69 -20.86 -6.23
C PRO A 144 2.90 -20.63 -4.94
N MET A 145 1.74 -19.95 -5.05
CA MET A 145 0.87 -19.66 -3.92
C MET A 145 -0.30 -20.62 -3.89
N ASP A 146 -0.22 -21.61 -3.02
CA ASP A 146 -1.25 -22.64 -2.89
C ASP A 146 -2.52 -22.13 -2.20
N HIS A 147 -2.39 -21.07 -1.39
CA HIS A 147 -3.47 -20.60 -0.53
C HIS A 147 -4.52 -19.77 -1.26
N SER A 148 -4.11 -18.68 -1.87
CA SER A 148 -4.99 -17.78 -2.62
C SER A 148 -4.22 -16.59 -3.20
N LYS A 149 -4.93 -15.73 -3.91
CA LYS A 149 -4.41 -14.49 -4.44
C LYS A 149 -3.81 -13.62 -3.34
N ILE A 150 -2.57 -13.15 -3.57
CA ILE A 150 -1.91 -12.13 -2.75
C ILE A 150 -2.53 -10.77 -3.08
N THR A 151 -2.99 -10.06 -2.08
CA THR A 151 -3.61 -8.74 -2.20
C THR A 151 -2.75 -7.62 -1.66
N SER A 152 -1.91 -7.93 -0.69
CA SER A 152 -0.94 -7.00 -0.09
C SER A 152 0.34 -7.75 0.29
N MET A 153 1.44 -7.03 0.37
CA MET A 153 2.74 -7.61 0.68
C MET A 153 3.60 -6.61 1.42
N LEU A 154 4.43 -7.12 2.33
CA LEU A 154 5.45 -6.37 3.04
C LEU A 154 6.79 -7.09 2.97
N TRP A 155 7.86 -6.33 2.85
CA TRP A 155 9.19 -6.85 3.06
C TRP A 155 9.58 -6.66 4.54
N PHE A 156 9.85 -7.78 5.23
CA PHE A 156 10.27 -7.78 6.62
C PHE A 156 11.71 -8.30 6.72
N MET A 157 12.61 -7.44 7.16
CA MET A 157 14.06 -7.67 7.08
C MET A 157 14.51 -7.98 5.63
N ASP A 158 15.77 -8.36 5.41
CA ASP A 158 16.24 -8.62 4.04
C ASP A 158 15.84 -10.00 3.49
N GLU A 159 15.32 -10.88 4.34
CA GLU A 159 15.17 -12.31 4.01
C GLU A 159 13.74 -12.84 4.13
N THR A 160 12.83 -12.02 4.65
CA THR A 160 11.45 -12.45 4.89
C THR A 160 10.46 -11.54 4.21
N VAL A 161 9.47 -12.13 3.55
CA VAL A 161 8.32 -11.42 2.98
C VAL A 161 7.05 -11.87 3.67
N ILE A 162 6.24 -10.92 4.11
CA ILE A 162 4.92 -11.16 4.68
C ILE A 162 3.87 -10.85 3.62
N THR A 163 2.94 -11.76 3.39
CA THR A 163 1.88 -11.64 2.39
C THR A 163 0.50 -11.66 3.04
N GLY A 164 -0.36 -10.79 2.58
CA GLY A 164 -1.79 -10.78 2.91
C GLY A 164 -2.61 -11.29 1.72
N HIS A 165 -3.58 -12.14 2.01
CA HIS A 165 -4.33 -12.89 1.01
C HIS A 165 -5.80 -12.49 0.94
N GLN A 166 -6.42 -12.84 -0.19
CA GLN A 166 -7.86 -12.65 -0.41
C GLN A 166 -8.73 -13.41 0.58
N THR A 167 -8.23 -14.50 1.16
CA THR A 167 -8.96 -15.33 2.14
C THR A 167 -8.84 -14.83 3.57
N GLY A 168 -8.16 -13.71 3.82
CA GLY A 168 -7.85 -13.20 5.16
C GLY A 168 -6.68 -13.90 5.84
N LEU A 169 -5.93 -14.71 5.11
CA LEU A 169 -4.70 -15.35 5.56
C LEU A 169 -3.55 -14.36 5.49
N ILE A 170 -2.69 -14.39 6.50
CA ILE A 170 -1.38 -13.73 6.52
C ILE A 170 -0.33 -14.84 6.57
N ALA A 171 0.66 -14.80 5.71
CA ALA A 171 1.74 -15.78 5.68
C ALA A 171 3.10 -15.11 5.54
N SER A 172 4.12 -15.65 6.22
CA SER A 172 5.51 -15.21 6.11
C SER A 172 6.34 -16.28 5.39
N TYR A 173 7.20 -15.82 4.48
CA TYR A 173 8.05 -16.67 3.66
C TYR A 173 9.52 -16.32 3.87
N ASP A 174 10.35 -17.34 4.09
CA ASP A 174 11.80 -17.24 4.06
C ASP A 174 12.29 -17.31 2.62
N LEU A 175 12.97 -16.29 2.15
CA LEU A 175 13.46 -16.19 0.78
C LEU A 175 14.71 -17.04 0.52
N ARG A 176 15.49 -17.38 1.55
CA ARG A 176 16.65 -18.27 1.44
C ARG A 176 16.21 -19.71 1.25
N MET A 177 15.24 -20.13 2.08
CA MET A 177 14.73 -21.49 2.05
C MET A 177 13.66 -21.68 0.97
N GLY A 178 13.05 -20.60 0.49
CA GLY A 178 11.92 -20.64 -0.44
C GLY A 178 10.69 -21.33 0.16
N LYS A 179 10.46 -21.17 1.46
CA LYS A 179 9.40 -21.85 2.20
C LYS A 179 8.61 -20.91 3.09
N GLU A 180 7.35 -21.29 3.32
CA GLU A 180 6.51 -20.66 4.33
C GLU A 180 7.09 -20.96 5.73
N ILE A 181 7.25 -19.90 6.54
CA ILE A 181 7.71 -19.99 7.94
C ILE A 181 6.51 -20.17 8.85
N ASN A 182 5.53 -19.27 8.70
CA ASN A 182 4.36 -19.20 9.55
C ASN A 182 3.16 -18.66 8.76
N SER A 183 1.95 -19.05 9.16
CA SER A 183 0.71 -18.50 8.60
C SER A 183 -0.40 -18.43 9.65
N VAL A 184 -1.17 -17.36 9.60
CA VAL A 184 -2.26 -17.08 10.54
C VAL A 184 -3.47 -16.58 9.76
N LYS A 185 -4.65 -17.12 10.08
CA LYS A 185 -5.92 -16.68 9.50
C LYS A 185 -6.78 -16.00 10.55
N ASP A 186 -6.53 -14.72 10.78
CA ASP A 186 -7.25 -13.92 11.74
C ASP A 186 -8.35 -13.05 11.12
N HIS A 187 -8.18 -12.66 9.86
CA HIS A 187 -9.22 -11.96 9.11
C HIS A 187 -10.21 -12.92 8.46
N THR A 188 -11.45 -12.48 8.34
CA THR A 188 -12.52 -13.29 7.72
C THR A 188 -12.73 -12.96 6.24
N ASP A 189 -12.17 -11.85 5.77
CA ASP A 189 -12.31 -11.36 4.40
C ASP A 189 -10.97 -10.79 3.90
N ILE A 190 -10.95 -10.28 2.68
CA ILE A 190 -9.79 -9.79 1.93
C ILE A 190 -8.97 -8.80 2.75
N ILE A 191 -7.66 -9.02 2.83
CA ILE A 191 -6.69 -8.04 3.35
C ILE A 191 -6.35 -7.10 2.20
N GLN A 192 -6.72 -5.82 2.31
CA GLN A 192 -6.54 -4.84 1.25
C GLN A 192 -5.15 -4.19 1.28
N ASP A 193 -4.66 -3.88 2.47
CA ASP A 193 -3.40 -3.19 2.68
C ASP A 193 -2.69 -3.69 3.93
N MET A 194 -1.38 -3.61 3.92
CA MET A 194 -0.52 -3.87 5.07
C MET A 194 0.60 -2.84 5.10
N GLN A 195 0.90 -2.30 6.26
CA GLN A 195 1.98 -1.34 6.45
C GLN A 195 2.78 -1.64 7.72
N LEU A 196 4.11 -1.60 7.60
CA LEU A 196 5.02 -1.73 8.74
C LEU A 196 5.00 -0.47 9.60
N THR A 197 5.21 -0.63 10.90
CA THR A 197 5.59 0.47 11.78
C THR A 197 7.00 0.95 11.43
N ARG A 198 7.35 2.15 11.87
CA ARG A 198 8.65 2.76 11.57
C ARG A 198 9.84 1.92 12.02
N ASP A 199 9.71 1.23 13.13
CA ASP A 199 10.73 0.34 13.72
C ASP A 199 10.72 -1.07 13.10
N GLY A 200 9.71 -1.40 12.29
CA GLY A 200 9.55 -2.70 11.66
C GLY A 200 9.14 -3.84 12.60
N THR A 201 8.95 -3.58 13.89
CA THR A 201 8.60 -4.62 14.87
C THR A 201 7.17 -5.10 14.75
N MET A 202 6.28 -4.23 14.24
CA MET A 202 4.87 -4.51 14.07
C MET A 202 4.40 -4.09 12.67
N PHE A 203 3.26 -4.61 12.26
CA PHE A 203 2.57 -4.14 11.06
C PHE A 203 1.06 -4.09 11.28
N VAL A 204 0.42 -3.14 10.62
CA VAL A 204 -1.04 -3.02 10.62
C VAL A 204 -1.61 -3.58 9.32
N THR A 205 -2.75 -4.24 9.42
CA THR A 205 -3.50 -4.77 8.29
C THR A 205 -4.84 -4.07 8.18
N ALA A 206 -5.32 -3.87 6.97
CA ALA A 206 -6.66 -3.38 6.67
C ALA A 206 -7.45 -4.44 5.92
N SER A 207 -8.66 -4.74 6.36
CA SER A 207 -9.48 -5.79 5.75
C SER A 207 -10.90 -5.33 5.43
N LYS A 208 -11.50 -5.97 4.43
CA LYS A 208 -12.92 -5.83 4.08
C LYS A 208 -13.86 -6.36 5.16
N ASP A 209 -13.37 -7.12 6.13
CA ASP A 209 -14.16 -7.58 7.28
C ASP A 209 -14.51 -6.46 8.28
N SER A 210 -14.27 -5.20 7.91
CA SER A 210 -14.51 -4.01 8.74
C SER A 210 -13.60 -3.93 9.96
N THR A 211 -12.44 -4.58 9.92
CA THR A 211 -11.43 -4.49 10.96
C THR A 211 -10.07 -4.12 10.39
N ALA A 212 -9.29 -3.42 11.20
CA ALA A 212 -7.85 -3.34 11.04
C ALA A 212 -7.21 -4.00 12.25
N LYS A 213 -6.09 -4.69 12.06
CA LYS A 213 -5.42 -5.41 13.14
C LYS A 213 -3.94 -5.08 13.15
N LEU A 214 -3.39 -5.03 14.35
CA LEU A 214 -1.95 -4.87 14.58
C LEU A 214 -1.35 -6.21 14.91
N PHE A 215 -0.31 -6.58 14.19
CA PHE A 215 0.42 -7.83 14.35
C PHE A 215 1.87 -7.59 14.72
N ASP A 216 2.42 -8.50 15.47
CA ASP A 216 3.86 -8.63 15.64
C ASP A 216 4.48 -9.20 14.35
N SER A 217 5.56 -8.59 13.85
CA SER A 217 6.13 -8.94 12.54
C SER A 217 6.86 -10.29 12.53
N ASP A 218 7.37 -10.73 13.67
CA ASP A 218 8.15 -11.96 13.78
C ASP A 218 7.24 -13.18 14.03
N THR A 219 6.32 -13.04 14.97
CA THR A 219 5.47 -14.17 15.40
C THR A 219 4.13 -14.25 14.66
N LEU A 220 3.73 -13.21 13.94
CA LEU A 220 2.40 -13.04 13.34
C LEU A 220 1.26 -13.11 14.36
N THR A 221 1.53 -12.79 15.63
CA THR A 221 0.49 -12.76 16.65
C THR A 221 -0.32 -11.46 16.56
N CYS A 222 -1.64 -11.55 16.62
CA CYS A 222 -2.51 -10.40 16.66
C CYS A 222 -2.42 -9.72 18.04
N LEU A 223 -1.97 -8.47 18.08
CA LEU A 223 -1.81 -7.69 19.29
C LEU A 223 -3.05 -6.87 19.61
N LYS A 224 -3.64 -6.21 18.58
CA LYS A 224 -4.74 -5.26 18.69
C LYS A 224 -5.72 -5.41 17.54
N THR A 225 -7.02 -5.03 17.80
CA THR A 225 -8.07 -5.09 16.78
C THR A 225 -8.92 -3.82 16.81
N TYR A 226 -8.85 -3.05 15.73
CA TYR A 226 -9.64 -1.83 15.54
C TYR A 226 -10.87 -2.15 14.71
N LYS A 227 -12.06 -2.00 15.31
CA LYS A 227 -13.34 -2.30 14.67
C LYS A 227 -13.97 -1.05 14.09
N THR A 228 -14.44 -1.14 12.87
CA THR A 228 -15.16 -0.08 12.19
C THR A 228 -16.54 -0.56 11.74
N GLU A 229 -17.40 0.37 11.37
CA GLU A 229 -18.75 0.06 10.85
C GLU A 229 -18.73 -0.32 9.36
N ARG A 230 -17.58 -0.21 8.69
CA ARG A 230 -17.44 -0.35 7.24
C ARG A 230 -16.12 -1.00 6.88
N PRO A 231 -16.01 -1.54 5.65
CA PRO A 231 -14.76 -2.07 5.14
C PRO A 231 -13.60 -1.09 5.28
N VAL A 232 -12.44 -1.59 5.69
CA VAL A 232 -11.19 -0.83 5.79
C VAL A 232 -10.34 -1.21 4.59
N ASN A 233 -9.96 -0.21 3.79
CA ASN A 233 -9.14 -0.44 2.59
C ASN A 233 -7.66 -0.19 2.86
N SER A 234 -7.33 0.72 3.77
CA SER A 234 -5.95 1.02 4.13
C SER A 234 -5.85 1.46 5.59
N ALA A 235 -4.75 1.12 6.21
CA ALA A 235 -4.43 1.46 7.59
C ALA A 235 -2.96 1.88 7.70
N ALA A 236 -2.69 2.94 8.46
CA ALA A 236 -1.34 3.45 8.65
C ALA A 236 -1.10 3.80 10.12
N VAL A 237 0.10 3.50 10.63
CA VAL A 237 0.52 3.82 12.00
C VAL A 237 1.33 5.10 12.00
N SER A 238 1.07 5.97 12.96
CA SER A 238 1.85 7.19 13.14
C SER A 238 3.30 6.85 13.54
N PRO A 239 4.31 7.53 12.95
CA PRO A 239 5.71 7.27 13.29
C PRO A 239 6.16 7.93 14.61
N ILE A 240 5.35 8.80 15.22
CA ILE A 240 5.72 9.58 16.41
C ILE A 240 4.75 9.42 17.58
N PHE A 241 3.50 9.01 17.34
CA PHE A 241 2.49 8.82 18.35
C PHE A 241 1.87 7.42 18.28
N ASP A 242 1.29 6.98 19.39
CA ASP A 242 0.52 5.73 19.45
C ASP A 242 -0.87 5.89 18.79
N HIS A 243 -0.86 6.31 17.52
CA HIS A 243 -2.08 6.55 16.75
C HIS A 243 -2.09 5.71 15.48
N VAL A 244 -3.27 5.21 15.12
CA VAL A 244 -3.53 4.50 13.86
C VAL A 244 -4.60 5.24 13.09
N VAL A 245 -4.40 5.45 11.80
CA VAL A 245 -5.40 6.02 10.89
C VAL A 245 -5.94 4.92 10.00
N LEU A 246 -7.26 4.81 9.94
CA LEU A 246 -7.99 3.88 9.10
C LEU A 246 -8.76 4.62 8.02
N GLY A 247 -8.62 4.18 6.78
CA GLY A 247 -9.36 4.67 5.63
C GLY A 247 -10.12 3.55 4.95
N GLY A 248 -11.28 3.87 4.44
CA GLY A 248 -12.09 2.90 3.75
C GLY A 248 -13.44 3.49 3.33
N GLY A 249 -14.41 2.64 3.22
CA GLY A 249 -15.76 2.98 2.81
C GLY A 249 -16.36 1.86 1.97
N GLN A 250 -17.64 1.92 1.76
CA GLN A 250 -18.36 0.96 0.91
C GLN A 250 -18.13 1.32 -0.56
N GLU A 251 -17.90 0.33 -1.39
CA GLU A 251 -17.74 0.54 -2.83
C GLU A 251 -19.00 1.16 -3.45
N ALA A 252 -18.82 2.01 -4.47
CA ALA A 252 -19.92 2.74 -5.11
C ALA A 252 -21.00 1.81 -5.69
N MET A 253 -20.64 0.59 -6.07
CA MET A 253 -21.59 -0.41 -6.57
C MET A 253 -22.56 -0.91 -5.49
N ASP A 254 -22.14 -0.92 -4.22
CA ASP A 254 -22.95 -1.35 -3.09
C ASP A 254 -23.80 -0.23 -2.52
N VAL A 255 -23.48 1.03 -2.83
CA VAL A 255 -24.21 2.21 -2.34
C VAL A 255 -25.59 2.37 -3.01
N THR A 256 -25.81 1.75 -4.17
CA THR A 256 -27.11 1.81 -4.87
C THR A 256 -28.24 1.11 -4.12
N THR A 257 -27.93 0.28 -3.14
CA THR A 257 -28.93 -0.46 -2.33
C THR A 257 -29.17 0.14 -0.94
N THR A 258 -28.37 1.10 -0.52
CA THR A 258 -28.49 1.74 0.80
C THR A 258 -28.75 3.27 0.65
N SER A 259 -29.64 3.80 1.50
CA SER A 259 -30.06 5.19 1.47
C SER A 259 -28.91 6.19 1.44
N THR A 260 -29.06 7.27 0.67
CA THR A 260 -28.14 8.40 0.41
C THR A 260 -27.55 9.12 1.66
N ARG A 261 -27.89 8.71 2.88
CA ARG A 261 -27.31 9.24 4.12
C ARG A 261 -25.98 8.60 4.52
N SER A 262 -25.46 7.64 3.79
CA SER A 262 -24.35 6.80 4.21
C SER A 262 -22.98 7.11 3.59
N GLY A 263 -22.82 8.17 2.83
CA GLY A 263 -21.51 8.60 2.27
C GLY A 263 -20.57 9.20 3.33
N LYS A 264 -20.15 8.42 4.31
CA LYS A 264 -19.12 8.85 5.26
C LYS A 264 -17.80 8.21 4.88
N PHE A 265 -17.04 8.91 4.06
CA PHE A 265 -15.70 8.52 3.64
C PHE A 265 -14.68 9.27 4.49
N ASP A 266 -14.57 8.86 5.74
CA ASP A 266 -13.79 9.55 6.74
C ASP A 266 -12.50 8.78 7.02
N SER A 267 -11.37 9.50 7.19
CA SER A 267 -10.20 8.95 7.86
C SER A 267 -10.50 8.91 9.36
N ARG A 268 -10.42 7.73 9.96
CA ARG A 268 -10.71 7.51 11.38
C ARG A 268 -9.41 7.32 12.13
N PHE A 269 -9.28 8.02 13.25
CA PHE A 269 -8.11 7.97 14.11
C PHE A 269 -8.41 7.17 15.35
N PHE A 270 -7.59 6.17 15.61
CA PHE A 270 -7.67 5.31 16.79
C PHE A 270 -6.40 5.43 17.62
N HIS A 271 -6.55 5.30 18.92
CA HIS A 271 -5.40 5.13 19.80
C HIS A 271 -4.87 3.69 19.67
N LEU A 272 -3.55 3.55 19.46
CA LEU A 272 -2.91 2.24 19.20
C LEU A 272 -3.13 1.25 20.34
N ILE A 273 -3.03 1.72 21.60
CA ILE A 273 -3.06 0.87 22.80
C ILE A 273 -4.50 0.63 23.26
N TYR A 274 -5.32 1.70 23.34
CA TYR A 274 -6.68 1.63 23.90
C TYR A 274 -7.74 1.16 22.90
N GLU A 275 -7.41 1.11 21.59
CA GLU A 275 -8.34 0.72 20.53
C GLU A 275 -9.57 1.64 20.39
N GLU A 276 -9.51 2.84 20.97
CA GLU A 276 -10.60 3.81 20.98
C GLU A 276 -10.47 4.81 19.84
N GLU A 277 -11.60 5.10 19.17
CA GLU A 277 -11.67 6.13 18.15
C GLU A 277 -11.77 7.50 18.78
N PHE A 278 -10.84 8.42 18.51
CA PHE A 278 -10.82 9.75 19.08
C PHE A 278 -11.07 10.88 18.06
N ALA A 279 -10.89 10.64 16.77
CA ALA A 279 -11.09 11.67 15.75
C ALA A 279 -11.54 11.11 14.40
N ARG A 280 -12.22 11.95 13.62
CA ARG A 280 -12.60 11.67 12.22
C ARG A 280 -12.32 12.88 11.36
N LEU A 281 -11.66 12.65 10.24
CA LEU A 281 -11.42 13.68 9.23
C LEU A 281 -12.17 13.34 7.94
N LYS A 282 -13.07 14.25 7.55
CA LYS A 282 -13.85 14.17 6.32
C LYS A 282 -13.10 14.85 5.20
N GLY A 283 -13.31 14.38 3.98
CA GLY A 283 -12.69 15.08 2.86
C GLY A 283 -12.95 14.45 1.51
N HIS A 284 -12.92 13.14 1.38
CA HIS A 284 -13.15 12.45 0.11
C HIS A 284 -14.63 12.32 -0.23
N PHE A 285 -14.93 12.32 -1.54
CA PHE A 285 -16.27 12.08 -2.09
C PHE A 285 -16.53 10.61 -2.41
N GLY A 286 -15.56 9.74 -2.17
CA GLY A 286 -15.61 8.30 -2.35
C GLY A 286 -14.79 7.57 -1.31
N PRO A 287 -14.76 6.23 -1.35
CA PRO A 287 -13.94 5.41 -0.48
C PRO A 287 -12.46 5.84 -0.53
N ILE A 288 -11.82 5.81 0.61
CA ILE A 288 -10.37 5.98 0.71
C ILE A 288 -9.74 4.63 0.41
N ASN A 289 -8.88 4.57 -0.60
CA ASN A 289 -8.25 3.33 -1.03
C ASN A 289 -6.83 3.16 -0.48
N SER A 290 -6.14 4.25 -0.20
CA SER A 290 -4.78 4.19 0.33
C SER A 290 -4.49 5.35 1.28
N LEU A 291 -3.75 5.06 2.33
CA LEU A 291 -3.26 5.99 3.33
C LEU A 291 -1.76 5.86 3.49
N ALA A 292 -1.08 6.95 3.79
CA ALA A 292 0.33 6.93 4.17
C ALA A 292 0.62 8.06 5.15
N PHE A 293 1.31 7.76 6.26
CA PHE A 293 1.88 8.80 7.11
C PHE A 293 3.14 9.36 6.47
N HIS A 294 3.32 10.67 6.61
CA HIS A 294 4.60 11.30 6.33
C HIS A 294 5.63 10.82 7.35
N PRO A 295 6.89 10.55 6.96
CA PRO A 295 7.89 9.99 7.86
C PRO A 295 8.22 10.84 9.10
N ASP A 296 7.97 12.17 9.04
CA ASP A 296 8.11 13.05 10.19
C ASP A 296 6.91 13.02 11.16
N GLY A 297 5.82 12.35 10.77
CA GLY A 297 4.60 12.23 11.56
C GLY A 297 3.75 13.50 11.67
N LYS A 298 4.09 14.57 10.96
CA LYS A 298 3.36 15.85 11.04
C LYS A 298 2.20 15.97 10.07
N SER A 299 2.11 15.04 9.14
CA SER A 299 1.05 14.98 8.16
C SER A 299 0.78 13.54 7.74
N TYR A 300 -0.35 13.32 7.07
CA TYR A 300 -0.64 12.07 6.38
C TYR A 300 -1.29 12.37 5.03
N ALA A 301 -1.12 11.47 4.09
CA ALA A 301 -1.77 11.53 2.80
C ALA A 301 -2.87 10.48 2.70
N SER A 302 -3.94 10.81 1.97
CA SER A 302 -5.04 9.90 1.66
C SER A 302 -5.36 9.96 0.17
N GLY A 303 -5.52 8.80 -0.45
CA GLY A 303 -5.94 8.65 -1.84
C GLY A 303 -7.32 8.01 -1.95
N GLY A 304 -8.22 8.66 -2.66
CA GLY A 304 -9.60 8.24 -2.75
C GLY A 304 -10.04 7.76 -4.14
N GLU A 305 -11.24 7.21 -4.19
CA GLU A 305 -11.88 6.85 -5.46
C GLU A 305 -12.28 8.06 -6.29
N ASP A 306 -12.32 9.24 -5.67
CA ASP A 306 -12.54 10.52 -6.32
C ASP A 306 -11.37 11.01 -7.20
N GLY A 307 -10.25 10.28 -7.25
CA GLY A 307 -9.05 10.61 -8.03
C GLY A 307 -8.17 11.69 -7.39
N PHE A 308 -8.51 12.16 -6.20
CA PHE A 308 -7.70 13.14 -5.48
C PHE A 308 -6.78 12.46 -4.47
N VAL A 309 -5.57 12.96 -4.36
CA VAL A 309 -4.71 12.75 -3.21
C VAL A 309 -4.79 13.97 -2.31
N ARG A 310 -4.97 13.78 -1.02
CA ARG A 310 -5.07 14.82 -0.02
C ARG A 310 -4.00 14.67 1.02
N VAL A 311 -3.20 15.70 1.21
CA VAL A 311 -2.22 15.78 2.29
C VAL A 311 -2.81 16.64 3.40
N GLN A 312 -2.93 16.06 4.58
CA GLN A 312 -3.48 16.68 5.78
C GLN A 312 -2.34 16.95 6.76
N VAL A 313 -2.05 18.23 6.99
CA VAL A 313 -1.08 18.65 8.00
C VAL A 313 -1.78 18.78 9.35
N PHE A 314 -1.23 18.16 10.38
CA PHE A 314 -1.78 18.23 11.73
C PHE A 314 -1.58 19.63 12.32
N ASP A 315 -2.55 20.10 13.06
CA ASP A 315 -2.48 21.35 13.82
C ASP A 315 -2.06 21.09 15.27
N GLN A 316 -1.83 22.17 16.01
CA GLN A 316 -1.37 22.08 17.40
C GLN A 316 -2.33 21.24 18.27
N SER A 317 -3.63 21.29 18.01
CA SER A 317 -4.61 20.53 18.77
C SER A 317 -4.42 19.01 18.69
N TYR A 318 -3.82 18.50 17.63
CA TYR A 318 -3.45 17.09 17.49
C TYR A 318 -2.29 16.69 18.40
N TYR A 319 -1.32 17.61 18.56
CA TYR A 319 -0.14 17.36 19.40
C TYR A 319 -0.44 17.53 20.90
N ASP A 320 -1.47 18.31 21.23
CA ASP A 320 -1.87 18.57 22.59
C ASP A 320 -2.85 17.51 23.13
N LEU A 321 -3.21 16.49 22.33
CA LEU A 321 -4.06 15.39 22.77
C LEU A 321 -3.36 14.57 23.87
N VAL A 322 -3.93 14.55 25.04
CA VAL A 322 -3.53 13.70 26.16
C VAL A 322 -4.63 12.67 26.38
N PHE A 323 -4.25 11.41 26.39
CA PHE A 323 -5.14 10.32 26.75
C PHE A 323 -4.89 9.97 28.22
N GLU A 324 -5.91 10.12 29.06
CA GLU A 324 -5.86 9.78 30.49
C GLU A 324 -6.09 8.28 30.72
#